data_38f86f287f6beebb0fbe826bef02e642
#
_entry.id   38f86f287f6beebb0fbe826bef02e642
#
_cell.length_a   1.000
_cell.length_b   1.000
_cell.length_c   1.000
_cell.angle_alpha   90.00
_cell.angle_beta   90.00
_cell.angle_gamma   90.00
#
_symmetry.space_group_name_H-M   'P 1'
#
loop_
_entity.id
_entity.type
_entity.pdbx_description
1 polymer ?
#
loop_
_entity_poly.entity_id
_entity_poly.type
_entity_poly.pdbx_seq_one_letter_code
_entity_poly.pdbx_strand_id
1 'polypeptide(L)'
;MAKNAIAFTKRYINEGLRDRAITRDLEWGIDVPKKGYEYKKIYIWAENVLGYLSAAAILCEQRGISFNDVYGKDSHHYYVHGKDNIPFHTIILPSLLLVHGEGLHLPDDIISSEYITLEGKKISTSQNRAVWAKDLAEKYDPDSIRYFFIANGPEKRDTDFSWREFKKQNNSELVGAWGNFVNRTLAFSVKYLNCEIPSVAVDADIKERVQLLYGSVGAKIEKGAFRDALDEIFEVVRFGNTYYDAKQPWKTRVEDMEECRNTIGNCVYLVANIAILLHPFLPFSSAKAAKWLDISLQWKEQEVVAKQVSSDISILFSKIE
;
A
#
# COMPACT_ATOMS: atom_id res chain seq x y z
N MET A 1 13.21 -0.58 -10.21
CA MET A 1 14.14 -1.12 -9.18
C MET A 1 14.56 -0.02 -8.20
N ALA A 2 14.58 -0.27 -6.88
CA ALA A 2 14.99 0.68 -5.85
C ALA A 2 16.47 1.09 -5.99
N LYS A 3 16.78 2.36 -5.67
CA LYS A 3 18.15 2.90 -5.84
C LYS A 3 19.20 2.14 -5.02
N ASN A 4 18.86 1.74 -3.78
CA ASN A 4 19.74 0.95 -2.92
C ASN A 4 20.04 -0.43 -3.54
N ALA A 5 19.04 -1.10 -4.12
CA ALA A 5 19.20 -2.37 -4.77
C ALA A 5 20.13 -2.27 -5.99
N ILE A 6 19.98 -1.22 -6.82
CA ILE A 6 20.87 -0.95 -7.95
C ILE A 6 22.32 -0.73 -7.48
N ALA A 7 22.52 0.13 -6.50
CA ALA A 7 23.85 0.46 -5.98
C ALA A 7 24.55 -0.77 -5.39
N PHE A 8 23.82 -1.55 -4.58
CA PHE A 8 24.32 -2.78 -3.98
C PHE A 8 24.71 -3.79 -5.05
N THR A 9 23.81 -4.07 -6.00
CA THR A 9 24.04 -5.07 -7.04
C THR A 9 25.23 -4.72 -7.93
N LYS A 10 25.33 -3.44 -8.37
CA LYS A 10 26.46 -2.97 -9.16
C LYS A 10 27.77 -3.13 -8.42
N ARG A 11 27.84 -2.76 -7.15
CA ARG A 11 29.02 -2.96 -6.32
C ARG A 11 29.41 -4.44 -6.25
N TYR A 12 28.44 -5.30 -5.94
CA TYR A 12 28.66 -6.72 -5.76
C TYR A 12 29.19 -7.40 -7.05
N ILE A 13 28.67 -7.01 -8.21
CA ILE A 13 29.15 -7.50 -9.51
C ILE A 13 30.56 -6.96 -9.83
N ASN A 14 30.81 -5.68 -9.57
CA ASN A 14 32.10 -5.05 -9.84
C ASN A 14 33.24 -5.61 -8.96
N GLU A 15 32.96 -6.01 -7.74
CA GLU A 15 33.91 -6.68 -6.83
C GLU A 15 34.23 -8.12 -7.27
N GLY A 16 33.49 -8.64 -8.25
CA GLY A 16 33.60 -9.99 -8.76
C GLY A 16 32.76 -11.00 -7.98
N LEU A 17 32.00 -11.80 -8.70
CA LEU A 17 31.20 -12.88 -8.11
C LEU A 17 32.14 -14.02 -7.69
N ARG A 18 31.92 -14.55 -6.49
CA ARG A 18 32.68 -15.67 -5.94
C ARG A 18 31.80 -16.90 -5.85
N ASP A 19 32.43 -18.08 -5.99
CA ASP A 19 31.78 -19.36 -5.78
C ASP A 19 31.12 -19.39 -4.41
N ARG A 20 29.89 -19.88 -4.37
CA ARG A 20 29.12 -20.08 -3.13
C ARG A 20 28.77 -21.55 -3.01
N ALA A 21 29.15 -22.16 -1.87
CA ALA A 21 28.69 -23.50 -1.58
C ALA A 21 27.16 -23.49 -1.38
N ILE A 22 26.46 -24.37 -2.07
CA ILE A 22 25.01 -24.59 -1.94
C ILE A 22 24.66 -25.54 -0.78
N THR A 23 25.68 -25.97 -0.02
CA THR A 23 25.51 -26.86 1.13
C THR A 23 26.08 -26.23 2.40
N ARG A 24 25.61 -26.68 3.56
CA ARG A 24 26.08 -26.26 4.88
C ARG A 24 26.22 -27.47 5.82
N ASP A 25 27.12 -27.33 6.77
CA ASP A 25 27.28 -28.27 7.88
C ASP A 25 26.26 -27.90 8.97
N LEU A 26 25.08 -28.47 8.89
CA LEU A 26 23.94 -28.23 9.79
C LEU A 26 23.36 -29.59 10.24
N GLU A 27 22.87 -29.61 11.47
CA GLU A 27 22.20 -30.82 12.02
C GLU A 27 20.78 -30.97 11.45
N TRP A 28 20.12 -29.86 11.14
CA TRP A 28 18.74 -29.82 10.61
C TRP A 28 18.67 -29.11 9.26
N GLY A 29 17.85 -29.65 8.37
CA GLY A 29 17.60 -29.09 7.03
C GLY A 29 17.31 -30.19 6.01
N ILE A 30 17.21 -29.79 4.73
CA ILE A 30 17.00 -30.69 3.61
C ILE A 30 18.32 -31.41 3.30
N ASP A 31 18.28 -32.74 3.22
CA ASP A 31 19.45 -33.55 2.91
C ASP A 31 19.95 -33.29 1.49
N VAL A 32 21.26 -33.31 1.32
CA VAL A 32 21.85 -33.20 0.00
C VAL A 32 21.69 -34.55 -0.75
N PRO A 33 20.96 -34.59 -1.89
CA PRO A 33 20.68 -35.84 -2.60
C PRO A 33 21.91 -36.33 -3.40
N LYS A 34 23.06 -36.43 -2.72
CA LYS A 34 24.33 -36.87 -3.32
C LYS A 34 25.11 -37.71 -2.38
N LYS A 35 25.48 -38.92 -2.81
CA LYS A 35 26.32 -39.87 -2.03
C LYS A 35 27.64 -39.21 -1.60
N GLY A 36 27.97 -39.36 -0.33
CA GLY A 36 29.14 -38.74 0.32
C GLY A 36 28.90 -37.34 0.89
N TYR A 37 27.64 -36.87 0.85
CA TYR A 37 27.24 -35.57 1.38
C TYR A 37 26.14 -35.69 2.43
N GLU A 38 25.94 -36.86 3.02
CA GLU A 38 24.86 -37.18 3.94
C GLU A 38 24.90 -36.35 5.24
N TYR A 39 26.09 -35.84 5.58
CA TYR A 39 26.34 -34.99 6.74
C TYR A 39 26.07 -33.50 6.45
N LYS A 40 25.71 -33.15 5.20
CA LYS A 40 25.44 -31.78 4.79
C LYS A 40 23.96 -31.56 4.49
N LYS A 41 23.52 -30.32 4.68
CA LYS A 41 22.17 -29.87 4.30
C LYS A 41 22.25 -28.86 3.18
N ILE A 42 21.19 -28.77 2.38
CA ILE A 42 21.04 -27.72 1.37
C ILE A 42 20.98 -26.39 2.07
N TYR A 43 21.73 -25.41 1.55
CA TYR A 43 21.70 -24.04 2.06
C TYR A 43 20.36 -23.37 1.70
N ILE A 44 19.64 -22.93 2.71
CA ILE A 44 18.29 -22.41 2.56
C ILE A 44 18.15 -21.34 1.46
N TRP A 45 19.11 -20.46 1.31
CA TRP A 45 19.05 -19.41 0.27
C TRP A 45 19.38 -19.90 -1.14
N ALA A 46 19.88 -21.12 -1.29
CA ALA A 46 20.06 -21.73 -2.60
C ALA A 46 18.75 -22.31 -3.15
N GLU A 47 17.82 -22.69 -2.25
CA GLU A 47 16.53 -23.31 -2.64
C GLU A 47 15.33 -22.41 -2.37
N ASN A 48 15.37 -21.58 -1.33
CA ASN A 48 14.23 -20.78 -0.87
C ASN A 48 13.72 -19.82 -1.96
N VAL A 49 14.61 -19.21 -2.75
CA VAL A 49 14.20 -18.32 -3.84
C VAL A 49 13.46 -19.05 -4.97
N LEU A 50 13.64 -20.37 -5.11
CA LEU A 50 12.88 -21.21 -6.04
C LEU A 50 11.46 -21.51 -5.54
N GLY A 51 11.18 -21.26 -4.26
CA GLY A 51 9.86 -21.38 -3.66
C GLY A 51 8.82 -20.50 -4.37
N TYR A 52 9.24 -19.40 -5.00
CA TYR A 52 8.35 -18.58 -5.83
C TYR A 52 7.80 -19.36 -7.04
N LEU A 53 8.63 -20.17 -7.69
CA LEU A 53 8.20 -21.04 -8.80
C LEU A 53 7.22 -22.10 -8.32
N SER A 54 7.51 -22.73 -7.17
CA SER A 54 6.62 -23.73 -6.56
C SER A 54 5.27 -23.15 -6.19
N ALA A 55 5.25 -21.95 -5.57
CA ALA A 55 4.02 -21.25 -5.21
C ALA A 55 3.20 -20.87 -6.46
N ALA A 56 3.86 -20.39 -7.51
CA ALA A 56 3.21 -20.08 -8.78
C ALA A 56 2.64 -21.33 -9.45
N ALA A 57 3.36 -22.44 -9.46
CA ALA A 57 2.89 -23.71 -10.02
C ALA A 57 1.62 -24.21 -9.30
N ILE A 58 1.63 -24.21 -7.96
CA ILE A 58 0.45 -24.57 -7.15
C ILE A 58 -0.73 -23.64 -7.44
N LEU A 59 -0.50 -22.33 -7.54
CA LEU A 59 -1.54 -21.36 -7.86
C LEU A 59 -2.13 -21.60 -9.25
N CYS A 60 -1.28 -21.87 -10.24
CA CYS A 60 -1.70 -22.17 -11.61
C CYS A 60 -2.58 -23.42 -11.66
N GLU A 61 -2.18 -24.49 -10.97
CA GLU A 61 -2.97 -25.72 -10.85
C GLU A 61 -4.33 -25.44 -10.22
N GLN A 62 -4.36 -24.72 -9.08
CA GLN A 62 -5.61 -24.37 -8.39
C GLN A 62 -6.56 -23.51 -9.21
N ARG A 63 -6.03 -22.64 -10.07
CA ARG A 63 -6.83 -21.73 -10.91
C ARG A 63 -7.09 -22.22 -12.32
N GLY A 64 -6.49 -23.34 -12.71
CA GLY A 64 -6.60 -23.86 -14.08
C GLY A 64 -6.00 -22.95 -15.15
N ILE A 65 -4.94 -22.18 -14.81
CA ILE A 65 -4.20 -21.30 -15.72
C ILE A 65 -2.84 -21.89 -16.05
N SER A 66 -2.26 -21.46 -17.17
CA SER A 66 -0.92 -21.91 -17.58
C SER A 66 0.17 -21.30 -16.67
N PHE A 67 1.22 -22.06 -16.37
CA PHE A 67 2.41 -21.53 -15.70
C PHE A 67 3.05 -20.38 -16.49
N ASN A 68 2.98 -20.42 -17.82
CA ASN A 68 3.46 -19.36 -18.70
C ASN A 68 2.66 -18.04 -18.55
N ASP A 69 1.42 -18.09 -18.06
CA ASP A 69 0.66 -16.87 -17.77
C ASP A 69 1.23 -16.10 -16.57
N VAL A 70 2.01 -16.79 -15.74
CA VAL A 70 2.66 -16.21 -14.54
C VAL A 70 4.15 -15.99 -14.75
N TYR A 71 4.86 -16.95 -15.34
CA TYR A 71 6.31 -16.89 -15.54
C TYR A 71 6.75 -16.78 -17.02
N GLY A 72 5.82 -16.51 -17.93
CA GLY A 72 6.13 -16.26 -19.34
C GLY A 72 6.62 -14.83 -19.59
N LYS A 73 7.05 -14.58 -20.81
CA LYS A 73 7.68 -13.33 -21.27
C LYS A 73 6.79 -12.08 -21.15
N ASP A 74 5.46 -12.25 -21.09
CA ASP A 74 4.49 -11.16 -21.02
C ASP A 74 4.09 -10.83 -19.56
N SER A 75 4.70 -11.51 -18.57
CA SER A 75 4.51 -11.25 -17.15
C SER A 75 5.31 -10.02 -16.70
N HIS A 76 4.90 -9.40 -15.58
CA HIS A 76 5.68 -8.37 -14.90
C HIS A 76 5.82 -8.73 -13.42
N HIS A 77 7.06 -8.93 -12.98
CA HIS A 77 7.36 -9.43 -11.64
C HIS A 77 7.93 -8.36 -10.73
N TYR A 78 7.21 -8.11 -9.62
CA TYR A 78 7.65 -7.27 -8.52
C TYR A 78 8.13 -8.13 -7.35
N TYR A 79 9.38 -7.93 -6.93
CA TYR A 79 9.92 -8.55 -5.72
C TYR A 79 10.07 -7.50 -4.62
N VAL A 80 9.30 -7.65 -3.55
CA VAL A 80 9.24 -6.71 -2.42
C VAL A 80 9.86 -7.35 -1.19
N HIS A 81 10.94 -6.76 -0.68
CA HIS A 81 11.70 -7.35 0.44
C HIS A 81 12.55 -6.31 1.18
N GLY A 82 13.14 -6.68 2.32
CA GLY A 82 14.15 -5.88 3.01
C GLY A 82 15.53 -5.96 2.34
N LYS A 83 16.37 -4.96 2.61
CA LYS A 83 17.71 -4.79 1.98
C LYS A 83 18.65 -6.00 2.09
N ASP A 84 18.50 -6.81 3.14
CA ASP A 84 19.33 -8.00 3.31
C ASP A 84 19.08 -9.06 2.23
N ASN A 85 17.92 -8.99 1.56
CA ASN A 85 17.53 -9.94 0.52
C ASN A 85 17.90 -9.47 -0.90
N ILE A 86 18.50 -8.30 -1.06
CA ILE A 86 18.90 -7.78 -2.38
C ILE A 86 19.72 -8.81 -3.16
N PRO A 87 20.83 -9.39 -2.65
CA PRO A 87 21.66 -10.29 -3.46
C PRO A 87 20.92 -11.55 -3.88
N PHE A 88 19.95 -12.00 -3.11
CA PHE A 88 19.17 -13.19 -3.43
C PHE A 88 18.21 -12.98 -4.59
N HIS A 89 17.70 -11.76 -4.76
CA HIS A 89 16.73 -11.43 -5.79
C HIS A 89 17.31 -10.72 -7.00
N THR A 90 18.50 -10.11 -6.87
CA THR A 90 19.15 -9.42 -7.98
C THR A 90 20.29 -10.22 -8.62
N ILE A 91 20.78 -11.28 -7.95
CA ILE A 91 21.90 -12.09 -8.42
C ILE A 91 21.53 -13.57 -8.40
N ILE A 92 21.21 -14.15 -7.25
CA ILE A 92 21.02 -15.60 -7.14
C ILE A 92 19.80 -16.07 -7.92
N LEU A 93 18.61 -15.50 -7.65
CA LEU A 93 17.39 -15.87 -8.38
C LEU A 93 17.52 -15.69 -9.89
N PRO A 94 17.94 -14.52 -10.43
CA PRO A 94 18.13 -14.39 -11.86
C PRO A 94 19.13 -15.40 -12.44
N SER A 95 20.21 -15.71 -11.73
CA SER A 95 21.18 -16.70 -12.18
C SER A 95 20.58 -18.10 -12.26
N LEU A 96 19.77 -18.50 -11.28
CA LEU A 96 19.08 -19.79 -11.28
C LEU A 96 18.07 -19.89 -12.43
N LEU A 97 17.27 -18.82 -12.65
CA LEU A 97 16.31 -18.76 -13.75
C LEU A 97 16.99 -18.85 -15.12
N LEU A 98 18.14 -18.16 -15.31
CA LEU A 98 18.91 -18.22 -16.54
C LEU A 98 19.52 -19.59 -16.80
N VAL A 99 20.06 -20.25 -15.75
CA VAL A 99 20.65 -21.60 -15.87
C VAL A 99 19.61 -22.66 -16.17
N HIS A 100 18.39 -22.49 -15.67
CA HIS A 100 17.26 -23.37 -15.98
C HIS A 100 16.94 -23.39 -17.48
N GLY A 101 17.03 -22.25 -18.16
CA GLY A 101 17.08 -22.18 -19.64
C GLY A 101 15.74 -22.34 -20.36
N GLU A 102 14.61 -22.52 -19.66
CA GLU A 102 13.27 -22.68 -20.27
C GLU A 102 12.55 -21.35 -20.52
N GLY A 103 13.29 -20.23 -20.60
CA GLY A 103 12.70 -18.91 -20.90
C GLY A 103 11.85 -18.35 -19.77
N LEU A 104 12.14 -18.73 -18.52
CA LEU A 104 11.46 -18.19 -17.34
C LEU A 104 11.69 -16.70 -17.22
N HIS A 105 10.65 -15.97 -16.87
CA HIS A 105 10.69 -14.53 -16.74
C HIS A 105 11.60 -14.09 -15.57
N LEU A 106 12.45 -13.10 -15.84
CA LEU A 106 13.35 -12.54 -14.84
C LEU A 106 12.65 -11.44 -14.02
N PRO A 107 13.14 -11.10 -12.80
CA PRO A 107 12.62 -10.00 -12.04
C PRO A 107 12.67 -8.67 -12.80
N ASP A 108 11.53 -7.96 -12.94
CA ASP A 108 11.46 -6.62 -13.54
C ASP A 108 11.75 -5.55 -12.49
N ASP A 109 11.05 -5.60 -11.38
CA ASP A 109 11.16 -4.62 -10.33
C ASP A 109 11.52 -5.21 -8.97
N ILE A 110 12.53 -4.61 -8.37
CA ILE A 110 12.96 -4.89 -6.99
C ILE A 110 12.62 -3.67 -6.14
N ILE A 111 11.70 -3.86 -5.19
CA ILE A 111 11.31 -2.87 -4.20
C ILE A 111 11.96 -3.28 -2.88
N SER A 112 13.06 -2.60 -2.52
CA SER A 112 13.85 -2.96 -1.34
C SER A 112 13.71 -1.92 -0.26
N SER A 113 13.26 -2.35 0.92
CA SER A 113 13.12 -1.51 2.10
C SER A 113 14.40 -1.51 2.94
N GLU A 114 14.71 -0.38 3.55
CA GLU A 114 15.69 -0.22 4.60
C GLU A 114 15.18 -0.80 5.93
N TYR A 115 15.85 -0.54 7.06
CA TYR A 115 15.40 -1.07 8.36
C TYR A 115 14.42 -0.13 9.07
N ILE A 116 13.62 -0.73 9.94
CA ILE A 116 12.83 0.00 10.94
C ILE A 116 13.35 -0.32 12.34
N THR A 117 13.49 0.70 13.18
CA THR A 117 13.80 0.59 14.61
C THR A 117 12.52 0.76 15.43
N LEU A 118 12.60 0.47 16.71
CA LEU A 118 11.53 0.66 17.69
C LEU A 118 12.03 1.57 18.81
N GLU A 119 11.44 2.76 18.96
CA GLU A 119 11.84 3.77 19.95
C GLU A 119 13.36 4.02 19.91
N GLY A 120 13.91 4.22 18.70
CA GLY A 120 15.32 4.47 18.46
C GLY A 120 16.25 3.27 18.66
N LYS A 121 15.71 2.07 18.89
CA LYS A 121 16.51 0.86 19.16
C LYS A 121 16.24 -0.22 18.13
N LYS A 122 17.26 -1.04 17.85
CA LYS A 122 17.11 -2.22 16.98
C LYS A 122 16.06 -3.17 17.56
N ILE A 123 15.13 -3.61 16.72
CA ILE A 123 14.13 -4.64 17.05
C ILE A 123 14.87 -5.95 17.34
N SER A 124 14.54 -6.59 18.46
CA SER A 124 15.14 -7.85 18.89
C SER A 124 14.16 -8.67 19.74
N THR A 125 13.78 -9.81 19.23
CA THR A 125 12.89 -10.75 19.95
C THR A 125 13.59 -11.37 21.16
N SER A 126 14.87 -11.71 21.04
CA SER A 126 15.68 -12.28 22.14
C SER A 126 15.89 -11.32 23.32
N GLN A 127 15.77 -10.01 23.08
CA GLN A 127 15.86 -8.97 24.11
C GLN A 127 14.49 -8.41 24.52
N ASN A 128 13.41 -9.08 24.14
CA ASN A 128 12.03 -8.63 24.37
C ASN A 128 11.77 -7.17 23.93
N ARG A 129 12.40 -6.78 22.82
CA ARG A 129 12.23 -5.44 22.18
C ARG A 129 11.62 -5.63 20.80
N ALA A 130 10.36 -6.02 20.79
CA ALA A 130 9.56 -6.17 19.58
C ALA A 130 8.10 -5.85 19.90
N VAL A 131 7.40 -5.34 18.93
CA VAL A 131 5.93 -5.24 18.94
C VAL A 131 5.42 -6.20 17.90
N TRP A 132 4.59 -7.13 18.33
CA TRP A 132 4.03 -8.12 17.42
C TRP A 132 2.90 -7.52 16.60
N ALA A 133 2.89 -7.81 15.30
CA ALA A 133 1.84 -7.31 14.40
C ALA A 133 0.43 -7.74 14.85
N LYS A 134 0.30 -8.94 15.42
CA LYS A 134 -0.94 -9.43 15.99
C LYS A 134 -1.44 -8.55 17.14
N ASP A 135 -0.56 -8.20 18.09
CA ASP A 135 -0.90 -7.38 19.25
C ASP A 135 -1.29 -5.95 18.83
N LEU A 136 -0.64 -5.43 17.76
CA LEU A 136 -1.03 -4.16 17.17
C LEU A 136 -2.44 -4.23 16.57
N ALA A 137 -2.71 -5.26 15.77
CA ALA A 137 -3.98 -5.43 15.08
C ALA A 137 -5.17 -5.71 16.02
N GLU A 138 -4.90 -6.25 17.22
CA GLU A 138 -5.92 -6.43 18.26
C GLU A 138 -6.29 -5.12 18.98
N LYS A 139 -5.37 -4.14 19.01
CA LYS A 139 -5.55 -2.89 19.77
C LYS A 139 -5.92 -1.68 18.92
N TYR A 140 -5.48 -1.65 17.68
CA TYR A 140 -5.59 -0.49 16.80
C TYR A 140 -6.27 -0.84 15.50
N ASP A 141 -6.92 0.15 14.89
CA ASP A 141 -7.52 0.00 13.57
C ASP A 141 -6.45 -0.42 12.54
N PRO A 142 -6.70 -1.47 11.72
CA PRO A 142 -5.74 -1.92 10.73
C PRO A 142 -5.30 -0.84 9.73
N ASP A 143 -6.18 0.07 9.34
CA ASP A 143 -5.82 1.19 8.45
C ASP A 143 -4.89 2.19 9.14
N SER A 144 -5.00 2.37 10.47
CA SER A 144 -4.05 3.21 11.24
C SER A 144 -2.63 2.62 11.20
N ILE A 145 -2.52 1.30 11.34
CA ILE A 145 -1.25 0.58 11.26
C ILE A 145 -0.67 0.70 9.85
N ARG A 146 -1.49 0.42 8.82
CA ARG A 146 -1.08 0.49 7.41
C ARG A 146 -0.64 1.90 7.02
N TYR A 147 -1.41 2.91 7.41
CA TYR A 147 -1.06 4.31 7.17
C TYR A 147 0.33 4.64 7.72
N PHE A 148 0.57 4.30 8.99
CA PHE A 148 1.85 4.59 9.63
C PHE A 148 3.03 3.95 8.90
N PHE A 149 2.93 2.66 8.56
CA PHE A 149 4.02 1.94 7.90
C PHE A 149 4.23 2.34 6.44
N ILE A 150 3.24 2.93 5.78
CA ILE A 150 3.41 3.52 4.45
C ILE A 150 3.98 4.94 4.57
N ALA A 151 3.38 5.81 5.39
CA ALA A 151 3.79 7.20 5.55
C ALA A 151 5.20 7.34 6.16
N ASN A 152 5.60 6.42 7.05
CA ASN A 152 6.93 6.35 7.67
C ASN A 152 7.73 5.13 7.23
N GLY A 153 7.36 4.50 6.13
CA GLY A 153 8.04 3.32 5.63
C GLY A 153 9.52 3.56 5.33
N PRO A 154 10.37 2.56 5.52
CA PRO A 154 11.80 2.67 5.28
C PRO A 154 12.14 2.54 3.77
N GLU A 155 11.50 3.32 2.89
CA GLU A 155 11.68 3.23 1.43
C GLU A 155 13.06 3.76 0.97
N LYS A 156 13.55 4.83 1.59
CA LYS A 156 14.75 5.55 1.15
C LYS A 156 15.86 5.58 2.19
N ARG A 157 15.53 5.32 3.45
CA ARG A 157 16.43 5.33 4.62
C ARG A 157 15.83 4.53 5.76
N ASP A 158 16.64 4.17 6.73
CA ASP A 158 16.16 3.60 7.99
C ASP A 158 15.18 4.57 8.67
N THR A 159 14.12 4.02 9.24
CA THR A 159 13.07 4.77 9.95
C THR A 159 12.84 4.22 11.35
N ASP A 160 12.06 4.91 12.15
CA ASP A 160 11.74 4.51 13.51
C ASP A 160 10.23 4.40 13.74
N PHE A 161 9.81 3.33 14.38
CA PHE A 161 8.47 3.23 14.94
C PHE A 161 8.51 3.84 16.34
N SER A 162 7.74 4.89 16.54
CA SER A 162 7.54 5.51 17.85
C SER A 162 6.05 5.65 18.12
N TRP A 163 5.64 5.29 19.34
CA TRP A 163 4.24 5.40 19.78
C TRP A 163 3.72 6.82 19.69
N ARG A 164 4.58 7.80 19.98
CA ARG A 164 4.24 9.22 19.87
C ARG A 164 3.88 9.61 18.43
N GLU A 165 4.70 9.22 17.46
CA GLU A 165 4.45 9.54 16.06
C GLU A 165 3.27 8.72 15.49
N PHE A 166 3.11 7.46 15.90
CA PHE A 166 1.95 6.65 15.54
C PHE A 166 0.64 7.30 15.99
N LYS A 167 0.54 7.68 17.27
CA LYS A 167 -0.60 8.42 17.82
C LYS A 167 -0.83 9.75 17.08
N LYS A 168 0.22 10.54 16.89
CA LYS A 168 0.16 11.83 16.24
C LYS A 168 -0.41 11.70 14.82
N GLN A 169 0.13 10.78 14.01
CA GLN A 169 -0.31 10.61 12.64
C GLN A 169 -1.74 10.07 12.54
N ASN A 170 -2.11 9.10 13.37
CA ASN A 170 -3.50 8.67 13.45
C ASN A 170 -4.43 9.85 13.73
N ASN A 171 -4.10 10.66 14.74
CA ASN A 171 -4.99 11.72 15.18
C ASN A 171 -5.02 12.92 14.24
N SER A 172 -3.91 13.27 13.59
CA SER A 172 -3.85 14.40 12.65
C SER A 172 -4.34 14.02 11.25
N GLU A 173 -3.85 12.92 10.70
CA GLU A 173 -4.10 12.59 9.29
C GLU A 173 -5.36 11.75 9.11
N LEU A 174 -5.50 10.65 9.87
CA LEU A 174 -6.66 9.78 9.69
C LEU A 174 -7.91 10.36 10.35
N VAL A 175 -7.85 10.77 11.60
CA VAL A 175 -9.01 11.37 12.28
C VAL A 175 -9.24 12.80 11.80
N GLY A 176 -8.18 13.64 11.83
CA GLY A 176 -8.28 15.08 11.60
C GLY A 176 -8.42 15.48 10.13
N ALA A 177 -7.88 14.71 9.20
CA ALA A 177 -8.00 15.04 7.77
C ALA A 177 -8.99 14.12 7.04
N TRP A 178 -8.66 12.84 6.80
CA TRP A 178 -9.52 11.95 6.02
C TRP A 178 -10.87 11.68 6.69
N GLY A 179 -10.86 11.19 7.92
CA GLY A 179 -12.08 10.90 8.66
C GLY A 179 -12.96 12.12 8.88
N ASN A 180 -12.35 13.29 9.16
CA ASN A 180 -13.07 14.54 9.29
C ASN A 180 -13.73 14.95 7.96
N PHE A 181 -13.00 14.87 6.83
CA PHE A 181 -13.54 15.26 5.53
C PHE A 181 -14.73 14.38 5.12
N VAL A 182 -14.61 13.07 5.27
CA VAL A 182 -15.71 12.13 4.99
C VAL A 182 -16.89 12.41 5.91
N ASN A 183 -16.66 12.47 7.22
CA ASN A 183 -17.75 12.63 8.19
C ASN A 183 -18.50 13.95 7.99
N ARG A 184 -17.79 15.07 7.87
CA ARG A 184 -18.44 16.38 7.70
C ARG A 184 -19.22 16.49 6.39
N THR A 185 -18.74 15.87 5.32
CA THR A 185 -19.40 15.87 4.01
C THR A 185 -20.66 15.01 4.02
N LEU A 186 -20.53 13.75 4.42
CA LEU A 186 -21.63 12.80 4.34
C LEU A 186 -22.68 13.04 5.46
N ALA A 187 -22.26 13.34 6.67
CA ALA A 187 -23.20 13.68 7.75
C ALA A 187 -23.98 14.97 7.48
N PHE A 188 -23.40 15.89 6.70
CA PHE A 188 -24.14 17.08 6.24
C PHE A 188 -25.29 16.69 5.30
N SER A 189 -25.03 15.79 4.33
CA SER A 189 -26.08 15.28 3.43
C SER A 189 -27.20 14.56 4.21
N VAL A 190 -26.85 13.73 5.18
CA VAL A 190 -27.84 13.05 6.04
C VAL A 190 -28.68 14.06 6.82
N LYS A 191 -28.01 15.04 7.43
CA LYS A 191 -28.69 15.96 8.36
C LYS A 191 -29.51 17.06 7.68
N TYR A 192 -29.04 17.58 6.54
CA TYR A 192 -29.57 18.78 5.95
C TYR A 192 -30.11 18.60 4.53
N LEU A 193 -29.80 17.51 3.84
CA LEU A 193 -30.24 17.20 2.48
C LEU A 193 -31.06 15.89 2.39
N ASN A 194 -31.65 15.43 3.50
CA ASN A 194 -32.48 14.21 3.56
C ASN A 194 -31.77 12.98 2.95
N CYS A 195 -30.49 12.80 3.25
CA CYS A 195 -29.61 11.76 2.67
C CYS A 195 -29.39 11.90 1.15
N GLU A 196 -29.84 12.95 0.52
CA GLU A 196 -29.62 13.16 -0.93
C GLU A 196 -28.17 13.51 -1.23
N ILE A 197 -27.61 12.90 -2.27
CA ILE A 197 -26.38 13.36 -2.90
C ILE A 197 -26.78 14.31 -4.04
N PRO A 198 -26.45 15.61 -3.97
CA PRO A 198 -26.82 16.55 -5.01
C PRO A 198 -26.20 16.17 -6.36
N SER A 199 -27.04 16.15 -7.41
CA SER A 199 -26.55 16.04 -8.79
C SER A 199 -26.08 17.41 -9.26
N VAL A 200 -24.78 17.59 -9.38
CA VAL A 200 -24.17 18.86 -9.77
C VAL A 200 -23.14 18.64 -10.88
N ALA A 201 -22.90 19.67 -11.68
CA ALA A 201 -21.71 19.70 -12.52
C ALA A 201 -20.49 19.91 -11.61
N VAL A 202 -19.60 18.93 -11.57
CA VAL A 202 -18.37 19.04 -10.77
C VAL A 202 -17.52 20.21 -11.32
N ASP A 203 -16.99 21.02 -10.42
CA ASP A 203 -16.11 22.15 -10.77
C ASP A 203 -14.93 21.62 -11.59
N ALA A 204 -14.62 22.30 -12.70
CA ALA A 204 -13.66 21.83 -13.71
C ALA A 204 -12.25 21.60 -13.13
N ASP A 205 -11.80 22.47 -12.23
CA ASP A 205 -10.50 22.36 -11.54
C ASP A 205 -10.45 21.17 -10.56
N ILE A 206 -11.56 20.83 -9.92
CA ILE A 206 -11.70 19.65 -9.05
C ILE A 206 -11.65 18.38 -9.90
N LYS A 207 -12.37 18.36 -11.01
CA LYS A 207 -12.41 17.20 -11.92
C LYS A 207 -11.04 16.93 -12.53
N GLU A 208 -10.38 17.95 -13.06
CA GLU A 208 -9.03 17.85 -13.62
C GLU A 208 -8.02 17.32 -12.58
N ARG A 209 -8.04 17.88 -11.37
CA ARG A 209 -7.19 17.43 -10.27
C ARG A 209 -7.36 15.95 -9.97
N VAL A 210 -8.59 15.46 -9.88
CA VAL A 210 -8.89 14.05 -9.63
C VAL A 210 -8.42 13.17 -10.78
N GLN A 211 -8.66 13.55 -12.02
CA GLN A 211 -8.23 12.80 -13.19
C GLN A 211 -6.71 12.65 -13.27
N LEU A 212 -5.97 13.73 -13.04
CA LEU A 212 -4.51 13.72 -13.00
C LEU A 212 -4.00 12.82 -11.85
N LEU A 213 -4.69 12.83 -10.71
CA LEU A 213 -4.29 12.04 -9.53
C LEU A 213 -4.33 10.53 -9.78
N TYR A 214 -5.30 10.01 -10.54
CA TYR A 214 -5.33 8.57 -10.88
C TYR A 214 -4.08 8.11 -11.63
N GLY A 215 -3.64 8.90 -12.63
CA GLY A 215 -2.43 8.59 -13.39
C GLY A 215 -1.16 8.72 -12.55
N SER A 216 -1.03 9.80 -11.79
CA SER A 216 0.16 10.09 -10.98
C SER A 216 0.33 9.08 -9.84
N VAL A 217 -0.73 8.80 -9.08
CA VAL A 217 -0.71 7.84 -7.97
C VAL A 217 -0.47 6.42 -8.49
N GLY A 218 -1.15 6.02 -9.59
CA GLY A 218 -0.92 4.71 -10.21
C GLY A 218 0.54 4.51 -10.60
N ALA A 219 1.13 5.47 -11.31
CA ALA A 219 2.53 5.41 -11.71
C ALA A 219 3.51 5.35 -10.52
N LYS A 220 3.18 5.98 -9.39
CA LYS A 220 3.99 5.89 -8.15
C LYS A 220 3.87 4.52 -7.49
N ILE A 221 2.67 3.95 -7.44
CA ILE A 221 2.44 2.59 -6.90
C ILE A 221 3.24 1.57 -7.72
N GLU A 222 3.16 1.61 -9.05
CA GLU A 222 3.91 0.72 -9.94
C GLU A 222 5.43 0.84 -9.77
N LYS A 223 5.93 2.00 -9.36
CA LYS A 223 7.36 2.22 -9.07
C LYS A 223 7.75 1.89 -7.62
N GLY A 224 6.82 1.46 -6.78
CA GLY A 224 7.07 1.19 -5.37
C GLY A 224 7.30 2.46 -4.53
N ALA A 225 6.89 3.64 -5.01
CA ALA A 225 6.97 4.92 -4.31
C ALA A 225 5.67 5.15 -3.51
N PHE A 226 5.39 4.25 -2.57
CA PHE A 226 4.11 4.20 -1.86
C PHE A 226 3.87 5.41 -0.99
N ARG A 227 4.91 5.89 -0.31
CA ARG A 227 4.83 7.12 0.49
C ARG A 227 4.48 8.32 -0.36
N ASP A 228 5.21 8.53 -1.46
CA ASP A 228 4.99 9.67 -2.35
C ASP A 228 3.56 9.62 -2.98
N ALA A 229 3.02 8.41 -3.23
CA ALA A 229 1.65 8.19 -3.67
C ALA A 229 0.63 8.57 -2.59
N LEU A 230 0.83 8.11 -1.36
CA LEU A 230 -0.05 8.40 -0.23
C LEU A 230 -0.06 9.89 0.10
N ASP A 231 1.11 10.54 0.12
CA ASP A 231 1.26 11.97 0.40
C ASP A 231 0.46 12.81 -0.61
N GLU A 232 0.50 12.44 -1.91
CA GLU A 232 -0.25 13.14 -2.97
C GLU A 232 -1.77 12.99 -2.79
N ILE A 233 -2.27 11.80 -2.41
CA ILE A 233 -3.69 11.63 -2.11
C ILE A 233 -4.09 12.50 -0.91
N PHE A 234 -3.26 12.55 0.13
CA PHE A 234 -3.54 13.37 1.32
C PHE A 234 -3.45 14.88 1.07
N GLU A 235 -2.73 15.34 0.05
CA GLU A 235 -2.82 16.73 -0.42
C GLU A 235 -4.23 17.05 -0.91
N VAL A 236 -4.88 16.13 -1.63
CA VAL A 236 -6.25 16.31 -2.10
C VAL A 236 -7.26 16.16 -0.96
N VAL A 237 -7.00 15.32 0.04
CA VAL A 237 -7.82 15.29 1.28
C VAL A 237 -7.80 16.65 1.99
N ARG A 238 -6.62 17.25 2.14
CA ARG A 238 -6.45 18.58 2.75
C ARG A 238 -7.12 19.68 1.91
N PHE A 239 -6.97 19.61 0.60
CA PHE A 239 -7.68 20.48 -0.33
C PHE A 239 -9.20 20.40 -0.14
N GLY A 240 -9.78 19.21 -0.07
CA GLY A 240 -11.21 19.01 0.17
C GLY A 240 -11.70 19.65 1.48
N ASN A 241 -10.94 19.50 2.58
CA ASN A 241 -11.25 20.19 3.83
C ASN A 241 -11.22 21.71 3.69
N THR A 242 -10.19 22.26 3.02
CA THR A 242 -10.05 23.71 2.78
C THR A 242 -11.18 24.24 1.89
N TYR A 243 -11.55 23.50 0.84
CA TYR A 243 -12.66 23.83 -0.05
C TYR A 243 -13.98 23.89 0.73
N TYR A 244 -14.27 22.87 1.54
CA TYR A 244 -15.46 22.85 2.38
C TYR A 244 -15.52 24.05 3.34
N ASP A 245 -14.37 24.39 3.99
CA ASP A 245 -14.29 25.54 4.90
C ASP A 245 -14.44 26.88 4.18
N ALA A 246 -13.89 27.03 3.01
CA ALA A 246 -14.01 28.25 2.19
C ALA A 246 -15.44 28.48 1.69
N LYS A 247 -16.11 27.41 1.26
CA LYS A 247 -17.49 27.47 0.74
C LYS A 247 -18.56 27.55 1.84
N GLN A 248 -18.25 27.23 3.07
CA GLN A 248 -19.12 27.35 4.26
C GLN A 248 -20.54 26.80 4.06
N PRO A 249 -20.73 25.52 3.68
CA PRO A 249 -22.07 25.00 3.37
C PRO A 249 -23.06 25.10 4.53
N TRP A 250 -22.59 25.21 5.77
CA TRP A 250 -23.43 25.48 6.94
C TRP A 250 -24.06 26.86 6.95
N LYS A 251 -23.50 27.84 6.21
CA LYS A 251 -24.10 29.16 5.98
C LYS A 251 -24.92 29.16 4.70
N THR A 252 -24.32 28.71 3.58
CA THR A 252 -24.98 28.76 2.27
C THR A 252 -26.26 27.95 2.24
N ARG A 253 -26.43 26.91 3.06
CA ARG A 253 -27.71 26.20 3.17
C ARG A 253 -28.91 27.07 3.55
N VAL A 254 -28.68 28.25 4.13
CA VAL A 254 -29.70 29.21 4.53
C VAL A 254 -29.76 30.39 3.56
N GLU A 255 -28.59 30.83 3.07
CA GLU A 255 -28.42 32.03 2.28
C GLU A 255 -28.55 31.73 0.77
N ASP A 256 -28.00 30.58 0.32
CA ASP A 256 -27.98 30.14 -1.08
C ASP A 256 -27.93 28.61 -1.15
N MET A 257 -29.08 27.99 -1.24
CA MET A 257 -29.20 26.53 -1.24
C MET A 257 -28.57 25.88 -2.49
N GLU A 258 -28.53 26.58 -3.62
CA GLU A 258 -27.91 26.07 -4.84
C GLU A 258 -26.40 25.98 -4.68
N GLU A 259 -25.73 27.02 -4.16
CA GLU A 259 -24.31 27.01 -3.85
C GLU A 259 -23.97 25.94 -2.76
N CYS A 260 -24.86 25.77 -1.78
CA CYS A 260 -24.71 24.70 -0.78
C CYS A 260 -24.73 23.32 -1.43
N ARG A 261 -25.68 23.04 -2.32
CA ARG A 261 -25.79 21.78 -3.06
C ARG A 261 -24.57 21.55 -3.95
N ASN A 262 -24.12 22.58 -4.65
CA ASN A 262 -22.91 22.51 -5.48
C ASN A 262 -21.69 22.16 -4.64
N THR A 263 -21.50 22.81 -3.52
CA THR A 263 -20.40 22.55 -2.58
C THR A 263 -20.41 21.12 -2.09
N ILE A 264 -21.56 20.63 -1.62
CA ILE A 264 -21.67 19.26 -1.10
C ILE A 264 -21.50 18.22 -2.22
N GLY A 265 -22.04 18.47 -3.42
CA GLY A 265 -21.83 17.59 -4.58
C GLY A 265 -20.35 17.45 -4.95
N ASN A 266 -19.61 18.56 -5.02
CA ASN A 266 -18.17 18.56 -5.24
C ASN A 266 -17.41 17.81 -4.13
N CYS A 267 -17.77 18.01 -2.85
CA CYS A 267 -17.15 17.30 -1.74
C CYS A 267 -17.43 15.79 -1.77
N VAL A 268 -18.64 15.37 -2.13
CA VAL A 268 -18.99 13.96 -2.29
C VAL A 268 -18.21 13.33 -3.45
N TYR A 269 -18.07 14.03 -4.58
CA TYR A 269 -17.22 13.58 -5.67
C TYR A 269 -15.77 13.37 -5.22
N LEU A 270 -15.20 14.31 -4.46
CA LEU A 270 -13.86 14.15 -3.88
C LEU A 270 -13.79 12.95 -2.94
N VAL A 271 -14.74 12.78 -2.01
CA VAL A 271 -14.78 11.63 -1.08
C VAL A 271 -14.82 10.31 -1.84
N ALA A 272 -15.65 10.20 -2.87
CA ALA A 272 -15.80 8.99 -3.68
C ALA A 272 -14.46 8.60 -4.35
N ASN A 273 -13.80 9.55 -5.01
CA ASN A 273 -12.56 9.30 -5.73
C ASN A 273 -11.36 9.10 -4.81
N ILE A 274 -11.27 9.84 -3.71
CA ILE A 274 -10.24 9.63 -2.67
C ILE A 274 -10.39 8.24 -2.04
N ALA A 275 -11.60 7.77 -1.77
CA ALA A 275 -11.82 6.42 -1.24
C ALA A 275 -11.28 5.33 -2.18
N ILE A 276 -11.46 5.49 -3.50
CA ILE A 276 -10.90 4.55 -4.50
C ILE A 276 -9.36 4.61 -4.48
N LEU A 277 -8.79 5.81 -4.52
CA LEU A 277 -7.33 6.03 -4.54
C LEU A 277 -6.65 5.56 -3.25
N LEU A 278 -7.32 5.69 -2.11
CA LEU A 278 -6.84 5.20 -0.81
C LEU A 278 -7.03 3.68 -0.63
N HIS A 279 -7.88 3.03 -1.42
CA HIS A 279 -8.21 1.62 -1.20
C HIS A 279 -6.98 0.67 -1.17
N PRO A 280 -5.95 0.82 -2.01
CA PRO A 280 -4.73 0.02 -1.90
C PRO A 280 -3.98 0.20 -0.57
N PHE A 281 -4.12 1.36 0.08
CA PHE A 281 -3.43 1.74 1.30
C PHE A 281 -4.29 1.49 2.55
N LEU A 282 -5.53 1.94 2.51
CA LEU A 282 -6.50 1.98 3.61
C LEU A 282 -7.80 1.25 3.22
N PRO A 283 -7.75 -0.09 3.06
CA PRO A 283 -8.87 -0.83 2.48
C PRO A 283 -10.14 -0.80 3.32
N PHE A 284 -10.04 -0.75 4.65
CA PHE A 284 -11.21 -0.84 5.53
C PHE A 284 -12.01 0.47 5.57
N SER A 285 -11.35 1.60 5.71
CA SER A 285 -12.00 2.91 5.69
C SER A 285 -12.54 3.25 4.30
N SER A 286 -11.79 2.90 3.25
CA SER A 286 -12.25 3.04 1.86
C SER A 286 -13.50 2.22 1.57
N ALA A 287 -13.55 0.96 2.03
CA ALA A 287 -14.72 0.10 1.86
C ALA A 287 -15.94 0.65 2.61
N LYS A 288 -15.76 1.22 3.82
CA LYS A 288 -16.85 1.88 4.55
C LYS A 288 -17.38 3.09 3.77
N ALA A 289 -16.50 3.98 3.29
CA ALA A 289 -16.89 5.15 2.51
C ALA A 289 -17.61 4.74 1.21
N ALA A 290 -17.08 3.74 0.50
CA ALA A 290 -17.70 3.20 -0.71
C ALA A 290 -19.10 2.62 -0.45
N LYS A 291 -19.27 1.89 0.65
CA LYS A 291 -20.58 1.36 1.07
C LYS A 291 -21.59 2.48 1.34
N TRP A 292 -21.19 3.55 2.01
CA TRP A 292 -22.09 4.69 2.32
C TRP A 292 -22.52 5.44 1.06
N LEU A 293 -21.67 5.46 0.03
CA LEU A 293 -21.93 6.12 -1.25
C LEU A 293 -22.47 5.19 -2.34
N ASP A 294 -22.56 3.88 -2.07
CA ASP A 294 -22.94 2.84 -3.04
C ASP A 294 -22.11 2.93 -4.33
N ILE A 295 -20.78 2.96 -4.19
CA ILE A 295 -19.84 3.04 -5.30
C ILE A 295 -18.93 1.80 -5.37
N SER A 296 -18.42 1.52 -6.58
CA SER A 296 -17.37 0.52 -6.81
C SER A 296 -16.00 1.07 -6.48
N LEU A 297 -15.11 0.21 -5.94
CA LEU A 297 -13.70 0.54 -5.68
C LEU A 297 -12.77 0.15 -6.87
N GLN A 298 -13.30 0.09 -8.09
CA GLN A 298 -12.47 -0.09 -9.27
C GLN A 298 -11.58 1.15 -9.51
N TRP A 299 -10.34 0.92 -9.94
CA TRP A 299 -9.37 1.99 -10.21
C TRP A 299 -9.74 2.83 -11.45
N LYS A 300 -10.75 3.65 -11.29
CA LYS A 300 -11.21 4.62 -12.30
C LYS A 300 -11.97 5.75 -11.65
N GLU A 301 -11.98 6.91 -12.30
CA GLU A 301 -12.81 8.05 -11.89
C GLU A 301 -14.27 7.59 -11.68
N GLN A 302 -14.82 7.96 -10.53
CA GLN A 302 -16.21 7.73 -10.18
C GLN A 302 -16.99 9.02 -10.39
N GLU A 303 -17.86 9.03 -11.40
CA GLU A 303 -18.88 10.08 -11.51
C GLU A 303 -19.96 9.86 -10.45
N VAL A 304 -20.32 10.94 -9.77
CA VAL A 304 -21.37 10.91 -8.76
C VAL A 304 -22.71 11.19 -9.46
N VAL A 305 -23.50 10.13 -9.57
CA VAL A 305 -24.89 10.26 -10.01
C VAL A 305 -25.76 10.52 -8.77
N ALA A 306 -26.78 11.35 -8.88
CA ALA A 306 -27.70 11.64 -7.78
C ALA A 306 -28.25 10.34 -7.17
N LYS A 307 -27.77 10.04 -5.96
CA LYS A 307 -28.13 8.88 -5.14
C LYS A 307 -28.39 9.32 -3.72
N GLN A 308 -28.86 8.42 -2.91
CA GLN A 308 -28.93 8.65 -1.47
C GLN A 308 -27.65 8.10 -0.80
N VAL A 309 -27.12 8.86 0.13
CA VAL A 309 -26.08 8.40 1.04
C VAL A 309 -26.73 7.54 2.14
N SER A 310 -26.01 6.54 2.62
CA SER A 310 -26.49 5.73 3.75
C SER A 310 -26.77 6.59 4.99
N SER A 311 -27.84 6.29 5.72
CA SER A 311 -28.19 6.98 6.97
C SER A 311 -27.33 6.52 8.17
N ASP A 312 -26.62 5.40 8.07
CA ASP A 312 -25.83 4.77 9.14
C ASP A 312 -24.35 5.21 9.16
N ILE A 313 -24.09 6.45 8.74
CA ILE A 313 -22.74 7.02 8.75
C ILE A 313 -22.20 7.06 10.18
N SER A 314 -20.96 6.55 10.31
CA SER A 314 -20.23 6.57 11.58
C SER A 314 -18.82 7.15 11.37
N ILE A 315 -18.13 7.45 12.45
CA ILE A 315 -16.73 7.87 12.38
C ILE A 315 -15.86 6.76 11.78
N LEU A 316 -14.94 7.13 10.88
CA LEU A 316 -14.02 6.18 10.25
C LEU A 316 -12.92 5.75 11.21
N PHE A 317 -12.40 6.69 12.00
CA PHE A 317 -11.25 6.46 12.89
C PHE A 317 -11.51 7.06 14.26
N SER A 318 -11.06 6.37 15.31
CA SER A 318 -11.05 6.87 16.69
C SER A 318 -9.68 7.48 17.02
N LYS A 319 -9.69 8.49 17.90
CA LYS A 319 -8.46 9.04 18.45
C LYS A 319 -7.74 7.98 19.30
N ILE A 320 -6.43 7.94 19.17
CA ILE A 320 -5.56 7.18 20.07
C ILE A 320 -5.13 8.10 21.20
N GLU A 321 -5.32 7.66 22.44
CA GLU A 321 -4.96 8.41 23.66
C GLU A 321 -3.48 8.27 24.05
#